data_d27d882bf6b922f28a6a4bb4e56fdabd
#
_entry.id   d27d882bf6b922f28a6a4bb4e56fdabd
#
_cell.length_a   1.000
_cell.length_b   1.000
_cell.length_c   1.000
_cell.angle_alpha   90.00
_cell.angle_beta   90.00
_cell.angle_gamma   90.00
#
_symmetry.space_group_name_H-M   'P 1'
#
loop_
_entity.id
_entity.type
_entity.pdbx_description
1 polymer ?
#
loop_
_entity_poly.entity_id
_entity_poly.type
_entity_poly.pdbx_seq_one_letter_code
_entity_poly.pdbx_strand_id
1 'polypeptide(L)'
;MRTAFAAQLTEIEDQLVHALRDVPPVLAPIAAADGPAADHVAQLLAAEALRLRARCHSINSTLTTVAACQAPVAGDLRLVLALLQVSHHAMLIANQLRMIGGQLHELGPAADASGDTGQRLGRMVGLAGSQLDAAVTAFCARQPSAAAQIDTLDSDLDRLNRELFACARDLGGSKPMRAAAMRYVLIARSIERIGDNALGIARQAAFVLGDYPASAGQASATASATRS
;
A
#
# COMPACT_ATOMS: atom_id res chain seq x y z
N MET A 1 30.66 12.11 -14.54
CA MET A 1 29.37 12.73 -14.18
C MET A 1 28.19 11.75 -14.31
N ARG A 2 27.98 11.10 -15.46
CA ARG A 2 26.83 10.20 -15.69
C ARG A 2 26.79 8.97 -14.76
N THR A 3 27.96 8.38 -14.45
CA THR A 3 28.07 7.23 -13.51
C THR A 3 27.73 7.61 -12.06
N ALA A 4 28.13 8.79 -11.61
CA ALA A 4 27.79 9.27 -10.27
C ALA A 4 26.29 9.57 -10.12
N PHE A 5 25.65 10.09 -11.17
CA PHE A 5 24.21 10.32 -11.20
C PHE A 5 23.42 9.01 -11.17
N ALA A 6 23.82 8.03 -11.99
CA ALA A 6 23.18 6.69 -11.97
C ALA A 6 23.31 6.02 -10.60
N ALA A 7 24.49 6.08 -9.98
CA ALA A 7 24.71 5.54 -8.63
C ALA A 7 23.81 6.23 -7.58
N GLN A 8 23.63 7.54 -7.69
CA GLN A 8 22.75 8.29 -6.80
C GLN A 8 21.28 7.88 -6.96
N LEU A 9 20.79 7.66 -8.18
CA LEU A 9 19.43 7.18 -8.41
C LEU A 9 19.24 5.76 -7.86
N THR A 10 20.23 4.87 -8.02
CA THR A 10 20.19 3.53 -7.44
C THR A 10 20.11 3.59 -5.92
N GLU A 11 20.91 4.43 -5.28
CA GLU A 11 20.86 4.58 -3.82
C GLU A 11 19.49 5.08 -3.33
N ILE A 12 18.89 6.04 -4.05
CA ILE A 12 17.52 6.53 -3.72
C ILE A 12 16.50 5.41 -3.89
N GLU A 13 16.59 4.62 -4.95
CA GLU A 13 15.73 3.46 -5.17
C GLU A 13 15.86 2.45 -4.02
N ASP A 14 17.08 2.09 -3.62
CA ASP A 14 17.36 1.16 -2.54
C ASP A 14 16.79 1.65 -1.20
N GLN A 15 16.94 2.94 -0.90
CA GLN A 15 16.35 3.54 0.31
C GLN A 15 14.82 3.45 0.33
N LEU A 16 14.16 3.68 -0.81
CA LEU A 16 12.72 3.61 -0.94
C LEU A 16 12.21 2.16 -0.83
N VAL A 17 12.90 1.24 -1.50
CA VAL A 17 12.63 -0.20 -1.45
C VAL A 17 12.77 -0.73 -0.03
N HIS A 18 13.83 -0.36 0.68
CA HIS A 18 14.03 -0.74 2.09
C HIS A 18 12.89 -0.23 2.98
N ALA A 19 12.50 1.02 2.80
CA ALA A 19 11.39 1.61 3.55
C ALA A 19 10.05 0.89 3.32
N LEU A 20 9.78 0.43 2.10
CA LEU A 20 8.57 -0.33 1.78
C LEU A 20 8.61 -1.76 2.32
N ARG A 21 9.78 -2.41 2.34
CA ARG A 21 9.97 -3.76 2.91
C ARG A 21 9.84 -3.81 4.43
N ASP A 22 9.98 -2.69 5.12
CA ASP A 22 9.73 -2.59 6.56
C ASP A 22 8.22 -2.65 6.91
N VAL A 23 7.32 -2.46 5.93
CA VAL A 23 5.86 -2.39 6.16
C VAL A 23 5.21 -3.76 6.47
N PRO A 24 5.40 -4.84 5.68
CA PRO A 24 4.73 -6.11 5.92
C PRO A 24 4.96 -6.69 7.33
N PRO A 25 6.18 -6.64 7.92
CA PRO A 25 6.40 -7.12 9.28
C PRO A 25 5.59 -6.40 10.36
N VAL A 26 5.31 -5.09 10.19
CA VAL A 26 4.52 -4.34 11.17
C VAL A 26 3.01 -4.50 10.97
N LEU A 27 2.58 -5.00 9.82
CA LEU A 27 1.18 -5.38 9.59
C LEU A 27 0.82 -6.71 10.24
N ALA A 28 1.73 -7.68 10.26
CA ALA A 28 1.45 -9.04 10.71
C ALA A 28 0.81 -9.14 12.11
N PRO A 29 1.21 -8.35 13.13
CA PRO A 29 0.62 -8.40 14.46
C PRO A 29 -0.85 -7.96 14.54
N ILE A 30 -1.39 -7.29 13.52
CA ILE A 30 -2.79 -6.81 13.49
C ILE A 30 -3.77 -7.97 13.67
N ALA A 31 -3.46 -9.15 13.12
CA ALA A 31 -4.31 -10.33 13.17
C ALA A 31 -4.60 -10.84 14.60
N ALA A 32 -3.69 -10.58 15.53
CA ALA A 32 -3.77 -11.01 16.93
C ALA A 32 -3.90 -9.82 17.90
N ALA A 33 -4.22 -8.64 17.39
CA ALA A 33 -4.28 -7.41 18.19
C ALA A 33 -5.62 -7.32 18.94
N ASP A 34 -5.63 -7.76 20.19
CA ASP A 34 -6.75 -7.63 21.13
C ASP A 34 -6.30 -7.01 22.45
N GLY A 35 -7.23 -6.43 23.19
CA GLY A 35 -6.97 -5.86 24.51
C GLY A 35 -5.67 -5.02 24.59
N PRO A 36 -4.76 -5.31 25.53
CA PRO A 36 -3.50 -4.58 25.68
C PRO A 36 -2.54 -4.72 24.47
N ALA A 37 -2.64 -5.83 23.71
CA ALA A 37 -1.83 -6.03 22.51
C ALA A 37 -2.22 -5.05 21.40
N ALA A 38 -3.48 -4.65 21.31
CA ALA A 38 -3.95 -3.67 20.33
C ALA A 38 -3.26 -2.31 20.47
N ASP A 39 -3.07 -1.83 21.70
CA ASP A 39 -2.35 -0.57 21.95
C ASP A 39 -0.88 -0.65 21.55
N HIS A 40 -0.23 -1.77 21.83
CA HIS A 40 1.16 -1.97 21.43
C HIS A 40 1.29 -1.99 19.89
N VAL A 41 0.42 -2.73 19.20
CA VAL A 41 0.40 -2.78 17.73
C VAL A 41 0.08 -1.39 17.15
N ALA A 42 -0.85 -0.65 17.74
CA ALA A 42 -1.17 0.72 17.34
C ALA A 42 0.06 1.64 17.40
N GLN A 43 0.87 1.54 18.46
CA GLN A 43 2.11 2.31 18.61
C GLN A 43 3.16 1.91 17.57
N LEU A 44 3.33 0.61 17.29
CA LEU A 44 4.24 0.13 16.24
C LEU A 44 3.85 0.68 14.86
N LEU A 45 2.57 0.62 14.51
CA LEU A 45 2.06 1.15 13.24
C LEU A 45 2.23 2.67 13.14
N ALA A 46 1.97 3.41 14.22
CA ALA A 46 2.16 4.86 14.25
C ALA A 46 3.65 5.24 14.09
N ALA A 47 4.55 4.52 14.75
CA ALA A 47 5.99 4.73 14.64
C ALA A 47 6.48 4.46 13.22
N GLU A 48 6.02 3.36 12.59
CA GLU A 48 6.40 3.04 11.21
C GLU A 48 5.82 4.05 10.20
N ALA A 49 4.58 4.49 10.39
CA ALA A 49 3.99 5.54 9.57
C ALA A 49 4.83 6.83 9.58
N LEU A 50 5.33 7.22 10.76
CA LEU A 50 6.21 8.40 10.88
C LEU A 50 7.56 8.18 10.21
N ARG A 51 8.19 7.00 10.38
CA ARG A 51 9.47 6.66 9.75
C ARG A 51 9.34 6.67 8.22
N LEU A 52 8.32 6.00 7.69
CA LEU A 52 8.07 5.91 6.25
C LEU A 52 7.84 7.31 5.65
N ARG A 53 7.03 8.14 6.29
CA ARG A 53 6.80 9.53 5.85
C ARG A 53 8.09 10.36 5.85
N ALA A 54 8.90 10.27 6.90
CA ALA A 54 10.15 11.01 6.99
C ALA A 54 11.13 10.59 5.88
N ARG A 55 11.26 9.28 5.61
CA ARG A 55 12.06 8.75 4.51
C ARG A 55 11.55 9.25 3.14
N CYS A 56 10.25 9.20 2.89
CA CYS A 56 9.66 9.72 1.65
C CYS A 56 9.91 11.22 1.46
N HIS A 57 9.80 12.02 2.52
CA HIS A 57 10.12 13.45 2.43
C HIS A 57 11.59 13.70 2.06
N SER A 58 12.52 12.98 2.70
CA SER A 58 13.96 13.07 2.38
C SER A 58 14.23 12.66 0.92
N ILE A 59 13.66 11.55 0.49
CA ILE A 59 13.78 11.02 -0.88
C ILE A 59 13.24 12.04 -1.90
N ASN A 60 12.05 12.59 -1.68
CA ASN A 60 11.44 13.56 -2.60
C ASN A 60 12.28 14.86 -2.70
N SER A 61 12.82 15.34 -1.59
CA SER A 61 13.74 16.49 -1.59
C SER A 61 15.00 16.20 -2.41
N THR A 62 15.61 15.03 -2.22
CA THR A 62 16.80 14.60 -2.95
C THR A 62 16.50 14.44 -4.44
N LEU A 63 15.39 13.78 -4.81
CA LEU A 63 14.97 13.61 -6.21
C LEU A 63 14.73 14.95 -6.90
N THR A 64 14.10 15.89 -6.22
CA THR A 64 13.87 17.25 -6.75
C THR A 64 15.18 17.97 -7.00
N THR A 65 16.13 17.90 -6.06
CA THR A 65 17.47 18.50 -6.23
C THR A 65 18.24 17.87 -7.37
N VAL A 66 18.21 16.53 -7.44
CA VAL A 66 18.88 15.77 -8.51
C VAL A 66 18.29 16.14 -9.87
N ALA A 67 16.95 16.20 -9.99
CA ALA A 67 16.29 16.58 -11.24
C ALA A 67 16.65 18.01 -11.67
N ALA A 68 16.72 18.95 -10.74
CA ALA A 68 17.05 20.34 -11.01
C ALA A 68 18.53 20.53 -11.44
N CYS A 69 19.47 19.79 -10.81
CA CYS A 69 20.91 19.98 -11.02
C CYS A 69 21.45 19.19 -12.21
N GLN A 70 20.86 18.03 -12.53
CA GLN A 70 21.42 17.07 -13.50
C GLN A 70 20.69 17.06 -14.84
N ALA A 71 19.53 17.75 -14.96
CA ALA A 71 18.68 17.79 -16.15
C ALA A 71 18.51 16.39 -16.79
N PRO A 72 17.95 15.41 -16.08
CA PRO A 72 17.85 14.03 -16.55
C PRO A 72 17.04 13.94 -17.84
N VAL A 73 17.43 13.04 -18.74
CA VAL A 73 16.76 12.84 -20.03
C VAL A 73 16.35 11.39 -20.23
N ALA A 74 15.34 11.18 -21.04
CA ALA A 74 14.86 9.85 -21.45
C ALA A 74 14.67 8.87 -20.27
N GLY A 75 15.46 7.79 -20.23
CA GLY A 75 15.34 6.75 -19.21
C GLY A 75 15.55 7.25 -17.78
N ASP A 76 16.54 8.10 -17.57
CA ASP A 76 16.85 8.67 -16.25
C ASP A 76 15.68 9.54 -15.73
N LEU A 77 15.07 10.34 -16.60
CA LEU A 77 13.90 11.13 -16.23
C LEU A 77 12.71 10.24 -15.89
N ARG A 78 12.46 9.16 -16.66
CA ARG A 78 11.40 8.20 -16.33
C ARG A 78 11.62 7.56 -14.96
N LEU A 79 12.87 7.18 -14.63
CA LEU A 79 13.17 6.61 -13.31
C LEU A 79 12.94 7.63 -12.19
N VAL A 80 13.36 8.89 -12.34
CA VAL A 80 13.07 9.96 -11.36
C VAL A 80 11.58 10.11 -11.14
N LEU A 81 10.78 10.15 -12.20
CA LEU A 81 9.31 10.29 -12.11
C LEU A 81 8.67 9.05 -11.48
N ALA A 82 9.14 7.83 -11.83
CA ALA A 82 8.68 6.60 -11.21
C ALA A 82 8.97 6.57 -9.71
N LEU A 83 10.18 6.96 -9.28
CA LEU A 83 10.56 7.01 -7.87
C LEU A 83 9.71 8.02 -7.08
N LEU A 84 9.37 9.17 -7.67
CA LEU A 84 8.43 10.12 -7.07
C LEU A 84 7.03 9.51 -6.91
N GLN A 85 6.54 8.76 -7.90
CA GLN A 85 5.25 8.07 -7.82
C GLN A 85 5.26 6.94 -6.78
N VAL A 86 6.32 6.12 -6.74
CA VAL A 86 6.49 5.08 -5.71
C VAL A 86 6.54 5.70 -4.32
N SER A 87 7.28 6.81 -4.14
CA SER A 87 7.30 7.56 -2.88
C SER A 87 5.91 8.11 -2.50
N HIS A 88 5.12 8.56 -3.47
CA HIS A 88 3.74 8.98 -3.23
C HIS A 88 2.88 7.81 -2.72
N HIS A 89 2.92 6.64 -3.35
CA HIS A 89 2.23 5.44 -2.87
C HIS A 89 2.69 5.03 -1.48
N ALA A 90 4.00 5.10 -1.19
CA ALA A 90 4.54 4.85 0.15
C ALA A 90 3.97 5.82 1.21
N MET A 91 3.80 7.10 0.88
CA MET A 91 3.15 8.06 1.77
C MET A 91 1.67 7.75 2.01
N LEU A 92 0.96 7.26 0.98
CA LEU A 92 -0.43 6.80 1.13
C LEU A 92 -0.50 5.55 2.02
N ILE A 93 0.42 4.59 1.88
CA ILE A 93 0.56 3.44 2.77
C ILE A 93 0.80 3.90 4.22
N ALA A 94 1.71 4.84 4.44
CA ALA A 94 1.97 5.41 5.77
C ALA A 94 0.70 6.02 6.40
N ASN A 95 -0.16 6.66 5.60
CA ASN A 95 -1.45 7.15 6.08
C ASN A 95 -2.38 6.00 6.50
N GLN A 96 -2.39 4.88 5.76
CA GLN A 96 -3.20 3.72 6.15
C GLN A 96 -2.69 3.07 7.45
N LEU A 97 -1.38 2.93 7.62
CA LEU A 97 -0.80 2.44 8.89
C LEU A 97 -1.26 3.28 10.08
N ARG A 98 -1.24 4.60 9.95
CA ARG A 98 -1.72 5.52 10.99
C ARG A 98 -3.21 5.35 11.26
N MET A 99 -4.04 5.19 10.20
CA MET A 99 -5.48 4.96 10.33
C MET A 99 -5.77 3.65 11.07
N ILE A 100 -5.09 2.56 10.69
CA ILE A 100 -5.24 1.25 11.36
C ILE A 100 -4.86 1.39 12.83
N GLY A 101 -3.72 2.01 13.16
CA GLY A 101 -3.28 2.21 14.54
C GLY A 101 -4.31 2.98 15.36
N GLY A 102 -4.91 4.05 14.82
CA GLY A 102 -5.98 4.78 15.49
C GLY A 102 -7.23 3.93 15.76
N GLN A 103 -7.64 3.08 14.81
CA GLN A 103 -8.78 2.20 15.01
C GLN A 103 -8.50 1.09 16.04
N LEU A 104 -7.29 0.52 16.04
CA LEU A 104 -6.87 -0.47 17.03
C LEU A 104 -6.86 0.10 18.45
N HIS A 105 -6.32 1.29 18.63
CA HIS A 105 -6.32 1.98 19.93
C HIS A 105 -7.73 2.20 20.48
N GLU A 106 -8.70 2.45 19.61
CA GLU A 106 -10.09 2.68 20.01
C GLU A 106 -10.96 1.42 20.07
N LEU A 107 -10.44 0.23 19.70
CA LEU A 107 -11.20 -1.03 19.76
C LEU A 107 -11.63 -1.39 21.18
N GLY A 108 -10.78 -1.09 22.17
CA GLY A 108 -11.05 -1.36 23.58
C GLY A 108 -11.13 -2.86 23.92
N PRO A 109 -11.50 -3.20 25.16
CA PRO A 109 -11.51 -4.58 25.67
C PRO A 109 -12.63 -5.47 25.09
N ALA A 110 -13.57 -4.92 24.34
CA ALA A 110 -14.64 -5.68 23.69
C ALA A 110 -14.23 -6.29 22.34
N ALA A 111 -12.99 -6.06 21.90
CA ALA A 111 -12.47 -6.64 20.68
C ALA A 111 -12.10 -8.10 20.90
N ASP A 112 -12.75 -8.99 20.17
CA ASP A 112 -12.38 -10.42 20.10
C ASP A 112 -11.71 -10.68 18.76
N ALA A 113 -10.38 -10.68 18.77
CA ALA A 113 -9.58 -11.00 17.60
C ALA A 113 -9.53 -12.52 17.31
N SER A 114 -10.01 -13.37 18.23
CA SER A 114 -9.97 -14.83 18.09
C SER A 114 -11.10 -15.39 17.23
N GLY A 115 -12.12 -14.59 16.93
CA GLY A 115 -13.27 -14.99 16.13
C GLY A 115 -13.02 -14.96 14.61
N ASP A 116 -14.08 -15.27 13.84
CA ASP A 116 -14.07 -15.28 12.36
C ASP A 116 -13.60 -13.94 11.78
N THR A 117 -13.93 -12.81 12.44
CA THR A 117 -13.50 -11.47 12.03
C THR A 117 -11.98 -11.30 12.11
N GLY A 118 -11.36 -11.75 13.21
CA GLY A 118 -9.90 -11.70 13.37
C GLY A 118 -9.18 -12.60 12.37
N GLN A 119 -9.69 -13.80 12.10
CA GLN A 119 -9.12 -14.68 11.09
C GLN A 119 -9.19 -14.09 9.69
N ARG A 120 -10.30 -13.46 9.31
CA ARG A 120 -10.44 -12.76 8.01
C ARG A 120 -9.47 -11.59 7.91
N LEU A 121 -9.37 -10.80 8.97
CA LEU A 121 -8.43 -9.69 9.03
C LEU A 121 -6.98 -10.18 8.88
N GLY A 122 -6.61 -11.29 9.55
CA GLY A 122 -5.30 -11.92 9.40
C GLY A 122 -4.99 -12.34 7.96
N ARG A 123 -5.97 -12.91 7.24
CA ARG A 123 -5.81 -13.23 5.82
C ARG A 123 -5.63 -11.98 4.97
N MET A 124 -6.40 -10.91 5.23
CA MET A 124 -6.25 -9.63 4.52
C MET A 124 -4.87 -9.03 4.72
N VAL A 125 -4.36 -9.04 5.96
CA VAL A 125 -3.00 -8.57 6.29
C VAL A 125 -1.95 -9.36 5.52
N GLY A 126 -2.06 -10.70 5.51
CA GLY A 126 -1.14 -11.57 4.78
C GLY A 126 -1.14 -11.30 3.27
N LEU A 127 -2.33 -11.12 2.67
CA LEU A 127 -2.47 -10.79 1.25
C LEU A 127 -1.88 -9.41 0.92
N ALA A 128 -2.20 -8.38 1.71
CA ALA A 128 -1.68 -7.03 1.48
C ALA A 128 -0.15 -6.97 1.62
N GLY A 129 0.41 -7.70 2.61
CA GLY A 129 1.86 -7.84 2.77
C GLY A 129 2.51 -8.51 1.56
N SER A 130 1.96 -9.66 1.13
CA SER A 130 2.45 -10.38 -0.05
C SER A 130 2.33 -9.57 -1.33
N GLN A 131 1.25 -8.81 -1.48
CA GLN A 131 1.02 -7.91 -2.61
C GLN A 131 2.05 -6.78 -2.65
N LEU A 132 2.38 -6.19 -1.50
CA LEU A 132 3.40 -5.15 -1.40
C LEU A 132 4.79 -5.70 -1.71
N ASP A 133 5.16 -6.86 -1.17
CA ASP A 133 6.45 -7.50 -1.46
C ASP A 133 6.60 -7.87 -2.94
N ALA A 134 5.54 -8.39 -3.56
CA ALA A 134 5.50 -8.69 -4.98
C ALA A 134 5.65 -7.42 -5.83
N ALA A 135 4.97 -6.34 -5.45
CA ALA A 135 5.01 -5.06 -6.14
C ALA A 135 6.40 -4.42 -6.09
N VAL A 136 7.03 -4.41 -4.91
CA VAL A 136 8.40 -3.90 -4.74
C VAL A 136 9.39 -4.74 -5.54
N THR A 137 9.25 -6.07 -5.52
CA THR A 137 10.10 -6.98 -6.30
C THR A 137 9.95 -6.74 -7.80
N ALA A 138 8.72 -6.61 -8.28
CA ALA A 138 8.41 -6.32 -9.68
C ALA A 138 9.02 -4.97 -10.14
N PHE A 139 8.93 -3.95 -9.29
CA PHE A 139 9.52 -2.65 -9.56
C PHE A 139 11.04 -2.73 -9.67
N CYS A 140 11.73 -3.35 -8.70
CA CYS A 140 13.19 -3.54 -8.73
C CYS A 140 13.64 -4.34 -9.94
N ALA A 141 12.95 -5.43 -10.27
CA ALA A 141 13.29 -6.31 -11.39
C ALA A 141 12.86 -5.76 -12.76
N ARG A 142 12.16 -4.61 -12.80
CA ARG A 142 11.59 -4.05 -14.03
C ARG A 142 10.71 -5.07 -14.77
N GLN A 143 9.84 -5.78 -14.04
CA GLN A 143 8.97 -6.84 -14.55
C GLN A 143 7.50 -6.39 -14.59
N PRO A 144 7.04 -5.76 -15.69
CA PRO A 144 5.64 -5.31 -15.81
C PRO A 144 4.63 -6.47 -15.80
N SER A 145 5.03 -7.67 -16.24
CA SER A 145 4.17 -8.86 -16.25
C SER A 145 3.73 -9.32 -14.85
N ALA A 146 4.46 -8.96 -13.80
CA ALA A 146 4.08 -9.28 -12.43
C ALA A 146 2.79 -8.54 -11.97
N ALA A 147 2.42 -7.45 -12.63
CA ALA A 147 1.20 -6.71 -12.32
C ALA A 147 -0.07 -7.59 -12.40
N ALA A 148 -0.13 -8.54 -13.34
CA ALA A 148 -1.26 -9.46 -13.47
C ALA A 148 -1.42 -10.42 -12.26
N GLN A 149 -0.32 -10.85 -11.65
CA GLN A 149 -0.36 -11.65 -10.43
C GLN A 149 -0.83 -10.82 -9.23
N ILE A 150 -0.42 -9.56 -9.18
CA ILE A 150 -0.80 -8.61 -8.14
C ILE A 150 -2.28 -8.28 -8.26
N ASP A 151 -2.84 -8.12 -9.47
CA ASP A 151 -4.28 -7.96 -9.72
C ASP A 151 -5.11 -9.14 -9.17
N THR A 152 -4.57 -10.37 -9.22
CA THR A 152 -5.26 -11.54 -8.65
C THR A 152 -5.32 -11.45 -7.13
N LEU A 153 -4.22 -11.07 -6.48
CA LEU A 153 -4.17 -10.85 -5.02
C LEU A 153 -5.12 -9.72 -4.59
N ASP A 154 -5.23 -8.67 -5.41
CA ASP A 154 -6.13 -7.54 -5.20
C ASP A 154 -7.59 -7.98 -5.20
N SER A 155 -7.99 -8.81 -6.17
CA SER A 155 -9.35 -9.37 -6.25
C SER A 155 -9.71 -10.22 -5.02
N ASP A 156 -8.75 -10.98 -4.47
CA ASP A 156 -8.95 -11.76 -3.25
C ASP A 156 -9.07 -10.86 -2.01
N LEU A 157 -8.28 -9.81 -1.94
CA LEU A 157 -8.34 -8.81 -0.86
C LEU A 157 -9.69 -8.08 -0.85
N ASP A 158 -10.16 -7.65 -2.03
CA ASP A 158 -11.48 -7.06 -2.23
C ASP A 158 -12.62 -7.97 -1.79
N ARG A 159 -12.52 -9.26 -2.12
CA ARG A 159 -13.52 -10.26 -1.71
C ARG A 159 -13.57 -10.39 -0.19
N LEU A 160 -12.43 -10.51 0.48
CA LEU A 160 -12.36 -10.60 1.94
C LEU A 160 -12.89 -9.33 2.63
N ASN A 161 -12.62 -8.15 2.06
CA ASN A 161 -13.16 -6.89 2.58
C ASN A 161 -14.69 -6.88 2.52
N ARG A 162 -15.29 -7.30 1.40
CA ARG A 162 -16.75 -7.41 1.28
C ARG A 162 -17.36 -8.43 2.25
N GLU A 163 -16.70 -9.58 2.43
CA GLU A 163 -17.13 -10.60 3.37
C GLU A 163 -17.09 -10.09 4.82
N LEU A 164 -16.02 -9.39 5.19
CA LEU A 164 -15.87 -8.80 6.53
C LEU A 164 -16.93 -7.73 6.79
N PHE A 165 -17.22 -6.89 5.80
CA PHE A 165 -18.30 -5.91 5.89
C PHE A 165 -19.66 -6.58 6.09
N ALA A 166 -19.97 -7.67 5.38
CA ALA A 166 -21.21 -8.41 5.56
C ALA A 166 -21.31 -9.01 6.96
N CYS A 167 -20.24 -9.64 7.47
CA CYS A 167 -20.20 -10.16 8.84
C CYS A 167 -20.43 -9.05 9.89
N ALA A 168 -19.78 -7.89 9.71
CA ALA A 168 -19.93 -6.76 10.64
C ALA A 168 -21.36 -6.21 10.66
N ARG A 169 -22.03 -6.16 9.51
CA ARG A 169 -23.43 -5.73 9.40
C ARG A 169 -24.37 -6.67 10.15
N ASP A 170 -24.11 -7.97 10.09
CA ASP A 170 -24.96 -9.02 10.67
C ASP A 170 -24.68 -9.23 12.16
N LEU A 171 -23.62 -8.63 12.71
CA LEU A 171 -23.35 -8.58 14.15
C LEU A 171 -24.41 -7.74 14.86
N GLY A 172 -25.56 -8.38 15.17
CA GLY A 172 -26.52 -7.90 16.14
C GLY A 172 -25.86 -7.80 17.51
N GLY A 173 -26.37 -6.96 18.42
CA GLY A 173 -25.84 -6.97 19.76
C GLY A 173 -25.77 -5.59 20.43
N SER A 174 -24.99 -5.48 21.49
CA SER A 174 -24.82 -4.28 22.28
C SER A 174 -24.16 -3.13 21.49
N LYS A 175 -24.33 -1.90 21.97
CA LYS A 175 -23.69 -0.72 21.38
C LYS A 175 -22.15 -0.87 21.26
N PRO A 176 -21.43 -1.41 22.28
CA PRO A 176 -19.98 -1.66 22.16
C PRO A 176 -19.61 -2.64 21.04
N MET A 177 -20.37 -3.74 20.87
CA MET A 177 -20.11 -4.72 19.81
C MET A 177 -20.25 -4.11 18.41
N ARG A 178 -21.29 -3.30 18.19
CA ARG A 178 -21.47 -2.58 16.91
C ARG A 178 -20.35 -1.57 16.65
N ALA A 179 -19.88 -0.89 17.70
CA ALA A 179 -18.74 0.02 17.57
C ALA A 179 -17.45 -0.72 17.20
N ALA A 180 -17.16 -1.87 17.82
CA ALA A 180 -16.02 -2.71 17.48
C ALA A 180 -16.12 -3.24 16.04
N ALA A 181 -17.30 -3.73 15.63
CA ALA A 181 -17.53 -4.19 14.25
C ALA A 181 -17.25 -3.11 13.21
N MET A 182 -17.68 -1.87 13.45
CA MET A 182 -17.39 -0.74 12.56
C MET A 182 -15.91 -0.46 12.48
N ARG A 183 -15.15 -0.57 13.58
CA ARG A 183 -13.69 -0.37 13.58
C ARG A 183 -12.98 -1.45 12.77
N TYR A 184 -13.38 -2.71 12.88
CA TYR A 184 -12.84 -3.79 12.05
C TYR A 184 -13.07 -3.51 10.55
N VAL A 185 -14.23 -2.99 10.17
CA VAL A 185 -14.52 -2.57 8.79
C VAL A 185 -13.56 -1.47 8.33
N LEU A 186 -13.29 -0.47 9.18
CA LEU A 186 -12.36 0.63 8.84
C LEU A 186 -10.92 0.15 8.75
N ILE A 187 -10.51 -0.81 9.60
CA ILE A 187 -9.20 -1.45 9.51
C ILE A 187 -9.08 -2.24 8.20
N ALA A 188 -10.07 -3.08 7.88
CA ALA A 188 -10.10 -3.85 6.64
C ALA A 188 -10.01 -2.96 5.40
N ARG A 189 -10.76 -1.86 5.38
CA ARG A 189 -10.70 -0.87 4.30
C ARG A 189 -9.32 -0.21 4.17
N SER A 190 -8.64 0.03 5.28
CA SER A 190 -7.29 0.56 5.26
C SER A 190 -6.27 -0.45 4.74
N ILE A 191 -6.44 -1.75 5.06
CA ILE A 191 -5.61 -2.84 4.54
C ILE A 191 -5.81 -3.00 3.02
N GLU A 192 -7.05 -2.97 2.52
CA GLU A 192 -7.37 -2.98 1.09
C GLU A 192 -6.64 -1.85 0.36
N ARG A 193 -6.69 -0.63 0.91
CA ARG A 193 -5.98 0.51 0.33
C ARG A 193 -4.45 0.37 0.32
N ILE A 194 -3.87 -0.42 1.22
CA ILE A 194 -2.44 -0.78 1.13
C ILE A 194 -2.21 -1.62 -0.13
N GLY A 195 -3.08 -2.59 -0.41
CA GLY A 195 -3.06 -3.39 -1.63
C GLY A 195 -3.17 -2.55 -2.90
N ASP A 196 -4.16 -1.64 -2.98
CA ASP A 196 -4.32 -0.69 -4.09
C ASP A 196 -3.02 0.08 -4.38
N ASN A 197 -2.35 0.55 -3.32
CA ASN A 197 -1.09 1.28 -3.45
C ASN A 197 0.07 0.38 -3.88
N ALA A 198 0.09 -0.88 -3.46
CA ALA A 198 1.05 -1.87 -3.93
C ALA A 198 0.92 -2.10 -5.44
N LEU A 199 -0.32 -2.24 -5.96
CA LEU A 199 -0.58 -2.32 -7.40
C LEU A 199 -0.09 -1.06 -8.14
N GLY A 200 -0.29 0.13 -7.54
CA GLY A 200 0.24 1.40 -8.06
C GLY A 200 1.78 1.38 -8.19
N ILE A 201 2.48 0.82 -7.19
CA ILE A 201 3.94 0.65 -7.21
C ILE A 201 4.36 -0.30 -8.34
N ALA A 202 3.70 -1.46 -8.49
CA ALA A 202 4.02 -2.44 -9.52
C ALA A 202 3.91 -1.85 -10.94
N ARG A 203 2.90 -1.01 -11.18
CA ARG A 203 2.69 -0.34 -12.48
C ARG A 203 3.85 0.59 -12.86
N GLN A 204 4.63 1.08 -11.90
CA GLN A 204 5.80 1.90 -12.19
C GLN A 204 6.93 1.13 -12.88
N ALA A 205 6.97 -0.21 -12.77
CA ALA A 205 7.92 -1.03 -13.53
C ALA A 205 7.74 -0.87 -15.05
N ALA A 206 6.50 -0.87 -15.55
CA ALA A 206 6.18 -0.63 -16.96
C ALA A 206 6.54 0.80 -17.38
N PHE A 207 6.25 1.78 -16.55
CA PHE A 207 6.55 3.18 -16.84
C PHE A 207 8.05 3.44 -17.01
N VAL A 208 8.91 2.84 -16.18
CA VAL A 208 10.38 2.97 -16.30
C VAL A 208 10.88 2.42 -17.62
N LEU A 209 10.30 1.32 -18.12
CA LEU A 209 10.67 0.73 -19.42
C LEU A 209 10.14 1.50 -20.62
N GLY A 210 9.19 2.41 -20.42
CA GLY A 210 8.54 3.12 -21.52
C GLY A 210 7.33 2.37 -22.09
N ASP A 211 6.98 1.22 -21.52
CA ASP A 211 5.77 0.46 -21.83
C ASP A 211 4.59 1.04 -20.99
N TYR A 212 4.03 2.13 -21.47
CA TYR A 212 2.81 2.66 -20.85
C TYR A 212 1.61 1.88 -21.40
N PRO A 213 0.88 1.11 -20.60
CA PRO A 213 -0.40 0.58 -21.08
C PRO A 213 -1.29 1.78 -21.42
N ALA A 214 -1.73 1.84 -22.67
CA ALA A 214 -2.67 2.87 -23.12
C ALA A 214 -3.80 2.96 -22.07
N SER A 215 -3.95 4.13 -21.47
CA SER A 215 -4.83 4.38 -20.34
C SER A 215 -6.20 3.75 -20.57
N ALA A 216 -6.72 3.01 -19.61
CA ALA A 216 -8.09 2.48 -19.57
C ALA A 216 -9.18 3.59 -19.71
N GLY A 217 -8.78 4.86 -19.84
CA GLY A 217 -9.64 6.02 -20.08
C GLY A 217 -10.08 6.22 -21.53
N GLN A 218 -9.49 5.54 -22.52
CA GLN A 218 -9.89 5.71 -23.91
C GLN A 218 -10.88 4.65 -24.42
N ALA A 219 -11.12 3.57 -23.66
CA ALA A 219 -12.07 2.54 -24.07
C ALA A 219 -13.56 2.99 -24.01
N SER A 220 -13.89 4.07 -23.29
CA SER A 220 -15.27 4.56 -23.20
C SER A 220 -15.65 5.58 -24.29
N ALA A 221 -14.67 6.19 -24.97
CA ALA A 221 -14.94 7.21 -26.00
C ALA A 221 -15.27 6.60 -27.38
N THR A 222 -14.82 5.39 -27.66
CA THR A 222 -15.07 4.72 -28.96
C THR A 222 -16.38 3.95 -28.99
N ALA A 223 -16.98 3.61 -27.85
CA ALA A 223 -18.26 2.91 -27.80
C ALA A 223 -19.49 3.83 -28.05
N SER A 224 -19.35 5.15 -27.93
CA SER A 224 -20.45 6.10 -28.19
C SER A 224 -20.53 6.62 -29.64
N ALA A 225 -19.49 6.41 -30.45
CA ALA A 225 -19.42 6.91 -31.82
C ALA A 225 -20.00 5.95 -32.88
N THR A 226 -20.43 4.74 -32.49
CA THR A 226 -20.94 3.72 -33.42
C THR A 226 -22.48 3.52 -33.29
N ARG A 227 -23.17 4.40 -32.59
CA ARG A 227 -24.66 4.45 -32.55
C ARG A 227 -25.16 5.83 -32.93
N SER A 228 -25.05 6.17 -34.19
CA SER A 228 -25.85 7.20 -34.89
C SER A 228 -26.07 6.75 -36.31
#